data_70dccce454f00153db08b567b19190e5
#
_entry.id   70dccce454f00153db08b567b19190e5
#
_cell.length_a   1.000
_cell.length_b   1.000
_cell.length_c   1.000
_cell.angle_alpha   90.00
_cell.angle_beta   90.00
_cell.angle_gamma   90.00
#
_symmetry.space_group_name_H-M   'P 1'
#
loop_
_entity.id
_entity.type
_entity.pdbx_description
1 polymer ?
#
loop_
_entity_poly.entity_id
_entity_poly.type
_entity_poly.pdbx_seq_one_letter_code
_entity_poly.pdbx_strand_id
1 'polypeptide(L)'
;MIIGLTGKNAAGKGELANYLKNKGFIYFSLSDALRDEATKQDLDHSRDNLIKLGTEMRVKFGKGILAVRINEKISELSGKDIVVDSIRHPGEIEELKKNDGFILIGVHTDAKIRFERLVKRGRVGDTQTFEEFLEHEKKENAHEGAGQQLDKCIEMADTTINSNGTVEEANKDLDSYRNSLEN
;
A
#
# COMPACT_ATOMS: atom_id res chain seq x y z
N MET A 1 -14.09 11.00 3.64
CA MET A 1 -13.78 9.55 3.46
C MET A 1 -12.28 9.32 3.47
N ILE A 2 -11.78 8.24 4.08
CA ILE A 2 -10.34 7.89 4.06
C ILE A 2 -10.22 6.48 3.46
N ILE A 3 -9.53 6.36 2.33
CA ILE A 3 -9.34 5.09 1.63
C ILE A 3 -7.89 4.62 1.81
N GLY A 4 -7.70 3.47 2.43
CA GLY A 4 -6.43 2.76 2.49
C GLY A 4 -6.29 1.78 1.32
N LEU A 5 -5.11 1.69 0.71
CA LEU A 5 -4.80 0.73 -0.35
C LEU A 5 -3.74 -0.25 0.10
N THR A 6 -4.05 -1.53 0.02
CA THR A 6 -3.13 -2.64 0.24
C THR A 6 -3.11 -3.61 -0.93
N GLY A 7 -2.08 -4.44 -1.00
CA GLY A 7 -1.92 -5.41 -2.09
C GLY A 7 -0.46 -5.61 -2.47
N LYS A 8 -0.17 -6.70 -3.16
CA LYS A 8 1.19 -7.10 -3.55
C LYS A 8 1.86 -6.11 -4.51
N ASN A 9 3.17 -6.25 -4.71
CA ASN A 9 3.91 -5.40 -5.64
C ASN A 9 3.35 -5.54 -7.07
N ALA A 10 3.28 -4.43 -7.80
CA ALA A 10 2.71 -4.33 -9.14
C ALA A 10 1.22 -4.74 -9.28
N ALA A 11 0.46 -4.82 -8.16
CA ALA A 11 -0.98 -5.15 -8.21
C ALA A 11 -1.89 -4.02 -8.76
N GLY A 12 -1.37 -2.83 -9.05
CA GLY A 12 -2.17 -1.73 -9.60
C GLY A 12 -2.60 -0.66 -8.58
N LYS A 13 -2.16 -0.74 -7.32
CA LYS A 13 -2.49 0.27 -6.29
C LYS A 13 -2.22 1.71 -6.74
N GLY A 14 -1.08 1.94 -7.41
CA GLY A 14 -0.70 3.27 -7.89
C GLY A 14 -1.68 3.85 -8.91
N GLU A 15 -2.27 3.02 -9.76
CA GLU A 15 -3.28 3.44 -10.73
C GLU A 15 -4.56 3.89 -10.02
N LEU A 16 -5.05 3.10 -9.04
CA LEU A 16 -6.20 3.47 -8.23
C LEU A 16 -5.93 4.72 -7.39
N ALA A 17 -4.73 4.84 -6.80
CA ALA A 17 -4.34 6.03 -6.07
C ALA A 17 -4.32 7.29 -6.97
N ASN A 18 -3.77 7.18 -8.18
CA ASN A 18 -3.78 8.26 -9.16
C ASN A 18 -5.21 8.63 -9.60
N TYR A 19 -6.06 7.64 -9.80
CA TYR A 19 -7.46 7.86 -10.10
C TYR A 19 -8.18 8.65 -9.00
N LEU A 20 -8.00 8.26 -7.74
CA LEU A 20 -8.56 8.99 -6.60
C LEU A 20 -8.00 10.41 -6.47
N LYS A 21 -6.69 10.61 -6.71
CA LYS A 21 -6.09 11.95 -6.78
C LYS A 21 -6.78 12.84 -7.82
N ASN A 22 -7.04 12.30 -9.00
CA ASN A 22 -7.75 13.03 -10.07
C ASN A 22 -9.20 13.35 -9.70
N LYS A 23 -9.78 12.65 -8.73
CA LYS A 23 -11.08 12.93 -8.12
C LYS A 23 -11.01 13.89 -6.90
N GLY A 24 -9.83 14.43 -6.60
CA GLY A 24 -9.63 15.43 -5.55
C GLY A 24 -9.19 14.85 -4.19
N PHE A 25 -8.89 13.56 -4.10
CA PHE A 25 -8.36 12.97 -2.88
C PHE A 25 -6.94 13.48 -2.59
N ILE A 26 -6.68 13.81 -1.33
CA ILE A 26 -5.32 14.09 -0.87
C ILE A 26 -4.58 12.76 -0.71
N TYR A 27 -3.40 12.66 -1.33
CA TYR A 27 -2.62 11.44 -1.35
C TYR A 27 -1.54 11.43 -0.29
N PHE A 28 -1.47 10.32 0.46
CA PHE A 28 -0.35 9.94 1.30
C PHE A 28 0.15 8.54 0.96
N SER A 29 1.43 8.30 1.21
CA SER A 29 2.03 6.97 1.03
C SER A 29 2.90 6.62 2.25
N LEU A 30 2.65 5.45 2.84
CA LEU A 30 3.51 4.93 3.91
C LEU A 30 4.92 4.63 3.40
N SER A 31 5.07 4.29 2.10
CA SER A 31 6.38 4.11 1.48
C SER A 31 7.14 5.42 1.32
N ASP A 32 6.45 6.55 1.10
CA ASP A 32 7.11 7.85 1.00
C ASP A 32 7.56 8.33 2.38
N ALA A 33 6.73 8.16 3.41
CA ALA A 33 7.14 8.41 4.79
C ALA A 33 8.39 7.60 5.19
N LEU A 34 8.52 6.38 4.67
CA LEU A 34 9.70 5.54 4.90
C LEU A 34 10.92 6.03 4.12
N ARG A 35 10.74 6.51 2.87
CA ARG A 35 11.83 7.13 2.08
C ARG A 35 12.33 8.42 2.70
N ASP A 36 11.43 9.26 3.21
CA ASP A 36 11.79 10.47 3.95
C ASP A 36 12.67 10.12 5.17
N GLU A 37 12.36 9.04 5.87
CA GLU A 37 13.17 8.58 6.99
C GLU A 37 14.52 8.01 6.52
N ALA A 38 14.56 7.25 5.43
CA ALA A 38 15.80 6.75 4.84
C ALA A 38 16.73 7.90 4.45
N THR A 39 16.19 8.95 3.81
CA THR A 39 16.94 10.16 3.45
C THR A 39 17.52 10.86 4.68
N LYS A 40 16.78 10.97 5.79
CA LYS A 40 17.28 11.55 7.05
C LYS A 40 18.44 10.76 7.66
N GLN A 41 18.51 9.48 7.36
CA GLN A 41 19.56 8.57 7.85
C GLN A 41 20.67 8.32 6.83
N ASP A 42 20.72 9.10 5.75
CA ASP A 42 21.68 8.96 4.65
C ASP A 42 21.71 7.56 4.00
N LEU A 43 20.56 6.87 4.03
CA LEU A 43 20.37 5.57 3.39
C LEU A 43 19.87 5.74 1.95
N ASP A 44 20.37 4.92 1.03
CA ASP A 44 19.78 4.85 -0.31
C ASP A 44 18.36 4.24 -0.25
N HIS A 45 17.57 4.50 -1.30
CA HIS A 45 16.19 4.05 -1.39
C HIS A 45 16.06 2.66 -2.07
N SER A 46 17.10 1.83 -1.97
CA SER A 46 17.02 0.45 -2.42
C SER A 46 15.91 -0.31 -1.69
N ARG A 47 15.35 -1.30 -2.36
CA ARG A 47 14.25 -2.10 -1.80
C ARG A 47 14.64 -2.75 -0.48
N ASP A 48 15.85 -3.29 -0.41
CA ASP A 48 16.36 -3.99 0.78
C ASP A 48 16.52 -3.03 1.96
N ASN A 49 17.10 -1.85 1.75
CA ASN A 49 17.23 -0.84 2.79
C ASN A 49 15.87 -0.36 3.30
N LEU A 50 14.90 -0.12 2.42
CA LEU A 50 13.56 0.28 2.83
C LEU A 50 12.81 -0.82 3.60
N ILE A 51 12.98 -2.10 3.22
CA ILE A 51 12.37 -3.23 3.96
C ILE A 51 12.99 -3.32 5.35
N LYS A 52 14.33 -3.26 5.45
CA LYS A 52 15.07 -3.31 6.71
C LYS A 52 14.67 -2.15 7.63
N LEU A 53 14.75 -0.93 7.13
CA LEU A 53 14.38 0.28 7.88
C LEU A 53 12.93 0.22 8.37
N GLY A 54 11.99 -0.19 7.52
CA GLY A 54 10.59 -0.34 7.91
C GLY A 54 10.39 -1.36 9.02
N THR A 55 11.12 -2.47 8.98
CA THR A 55 11.10 -3.49 10.04
C THR A 55 11.68 -2.94 11.34
N GLU A 56 12.84 -2.27 11.28
CA GLU A 56 13.49 -1.65 12.44
C GLU A 56 12.59 -0.58 13.10
N MET A 57 11.96 0.25 12.30
CA MET A 57 11.00 1.25 12.81
C MET A 57 9.81 0.61 13.52
N ARG A 58 9.24 -0.48 12.97
CA ARG A 58 8.14 -1.20 13.61
C ARG A 58 8.56 -1.89 14.90
N VAL A 59 9.77 -2.42 14.97
CA VAL A 59 10.34 -2.99 16.21
C VAL A 59 10.51 -1.91 17.26
N LYS A 60 11.09 -0.76 16.88
CA LYS A 60 11.48 0.29 17.84
C LYS A 60 10.30 1.15 18.30
N PHE A 61 9.37 1.46 17.41
CA PHE A 61 8.32 2.46 17.65
C PHE A 61 6.89 1.88 17.59
N GLY A 62 6.75 0.58 17.37
CA GLY A 62 5.46 -0.11 17.25
C GLY A 62 5.05 -0.38 15.81
N LYS A 63 4.24 -1.43 15.64
CA LYS A 63 3.87 -2.00 14.34
C LYS A 63 3.14 -1.03 13.39
N GLY A 64 2.46 -0.02 13.96
CA GLY A 64 1.70 0.99 13.22
C GLY A 64 2.46 2.30 12.97
N ILE A 65 3.74 2.42 13.30
CA ILE A 65 4.48 3.70 13.34
C ILE A 65 4.37 4.52 12.04
N LEU A 66 4.37 3.91 10.88
CA LEU A 66 4.24 4.65 9.62
C LEU A 66 2.85 5.26 9.48
N ALA A 67 1.81 4.55 9.91
CA ALA A 67 0.44 5.05 9.92
C ALA A 67 0.24 6.13 10.99
N VAL A 68 0.87 6.03 12.16
CA VAL A 68 0.85 7.10 13.19
C VAL A 68 1.34 8.41 12.59
N ARG A 69 2.46 8.41 11.87
CA ARG A 69 3.00 9.62 11.22
C ARG A 69 2.05 10.19 10.14
N ILE A 70 1.30 9.34 9.46
CA ILE A 70 0.30 9.79 8.50
C ILE A 70 -0.94 10.32 9.20
N ASN A 71 -1.39 9.69 10.29
CA ASN A 71 -2.54 10.16 11.08
C ASN A 71 -2.32 11.56 11.65
N GLU A 72 -1.09 11.91 12.05
CA GLU A 72 -0.74 13.29 12.45
C GLU A 72 -1.07 14.30 11.33
N LYS A 73 -0.71 13.97 10.07
CA LYS A 73 -1.00 14.83 8.92
C LYS A 73 -2.50 14.83 8.57
N ILE A 74 -3.17 13.68 8.69
CA ILE A 74 -4.62 13.55 8.43
C ILE A 74 -5.42 14.41 9.40
N SER A 75 -5.02 14.47 10.67
CA SER A 75 -5.75 15.25 11.70
C SER A 75 -5.84 16.74 11.37
N GLU A 76 -4.91 17.28 10.58
CA GLU A 76 -4.90 18.67 10.13
C GLU A 76 -5.84 18.92 8.92
N LEU A 77 -6.40 17.85 8.33
CA LEU A 77 -7.14 17.89 7.06
C LEU A 77 -8.62 17.54 7.22
N SER A 78 -9.27 18.09 8.26
CA SER A 78 -10.68 17.81 8.56
C SER A 78 -11.58 17.99 7.34
N GLY A 79 -12.49 17.04 7.11
CA GLY A 79 -13.49 17.08 6.05
C GLY A 79 -12.95 16.87 4.62
N LYS A 80 -11.70 16.47 4.46
CA LYS A 80 -11.11 16.14 3.16
C LYS A 80 -11.17 14.65 2.87
N ASP A 81 -11.31 14.32 1.60
CA ASP A 81 -11.14 12.95 1.14
C ASP A 81 -9.66 12.62 0.98
N ILE A 82 -9.25 11.46 1.50
CA ILE A 82 -7.85 11.08 1.62
C ILE A 82 -7.66 9.66 1.08
N VAL A 83 -6.56 9.45 0.35
CA VAL A 83 -6.08 8.11 0.00
C VAL A 83 -4.72 7.85 0.60
N VAL A 84 -4.58 6.72 1.30
CA VAL A 84 -3.34 6.25 1.94
C VAL A 84 -2.88 4.98 1.24
N ASP A 85 -1.78 5.07 0.48
CA ASP A 85 -1.21 3.93 -0.26
C ASP A 85 -0.09 3.24 0.52
N SER A 86 0.26 2.04 0.04
CA SER A 86 1.40 1.25 0.51
C SER A 86 1.27 0.70 1.92
N ILE A 87 0.05 0.39 2.36
CA ILE A 87 -0.21 -0.31 3.63
C ILE A 87 0.30 -1.75 3.51
N ARG A 88 1.14 -2.20 4.45
CA ARG A 88 1.85 -3.49 4.38
C ARG A 88 1.90 -4.26 5.69
N HIS A 89 1.30 -3.74 6.76
CA HIS A 89 1.30 -4.38 8.06
C HIS A 89 -0.06 -4.19 8.76
N PRO A 90 -0.61 -5.22 9.44
CA PRO A 90 -1.87 -5.10 10.20
C PRO A 90 -1.90 -3.94 11.20
N GLY A 91 -0.79 -3.70 11.91
CA GLY A 91 -0.72 -2.57 12.84
C GLY A 91 -0.86 -1.19 12.19
N GLU A 92 -0.54 -1.06 10.89
CA GLU A 92 -0.80 0.17 10.13
C GLU A 92 -2.30 0.35 9.87
N ILE A 93 -3.00 -0.77 9.60
CA ILE A 93 -4.46 -0.79 9.41
C ILE A 93 -5.16 -0.42 10.72
N GLU A 94 -4.74 -1.00 11.84
CA GLU A 94 -5.29 -0.71 13.17
C GLU A 94 -5.15 0.78 13.53
N GLU A 95 -4.02 1.40 13.20
CA GLU A 95 -3.81 2.83 13.41
C GLU A 95 -4.70 3.68 12.50
N LEU A 96 -4.80 3.33 11.21
CA LEU A 96 -5.64 4.08 10.27
C LEU A 96 -7.14 3.95 10.58
N LYS A 97 -7.58 2.81 11.11
CA LYS A 97 -8.97 2.56 11.55
C LYS A 97 -9.40 3.45 12.73
N LYS A 98 -8.49 4.15 13.40
CA LYS A 98 -8.86 5.17 14.40
C LYS A 98 -9.48 6.43 13.79
N ASN A 99 -9.37 6.60 12.48
CA ASN A 99 -10.04 7.70 11.77
C ASN A 99 -11.45 7.25 11.35
N ASP A 100 -12.44 8.05 11.68
CA ASP A 100 -13.81 7.79 11.28
C ASP A 100 -13.93 7.73 9.75
N GLY A 101 -14.67 6.74 9.25
CA GLY A 101 -14.89 6.54 7.83
C GLY A 101 -13.66 6.01 7.07
N PHE A 102 -12.69 5.39 7.76
CA PHE A 102 -11.60 4.67 7.11
C PHE A 102 -12.10 3.36 6.48
N ILE A 103 -11.70 3.13 5.25
CA ILE A 103 -12.02 1.94 4.46
C ILE A 103 -10.73 1.39 3.86
N LEU A 104 -10.50 0.09 4.01
CA LEU A 104 -9.35 -0.59 3.44
C LEU A 104 -9.73 -1.34 2.16
N ILE A 105 -9.09 -1.00 1.05
CA ILE A 105 -9.27 -1.68 -0.23
C ILE A 105 -8.05 -2.53 -0.54
N GLY A 106 -8.27 -3.84 -0.69
CA GLY A 106 -7.31 -4.78 -1.25
C GLY A 106 -7.26 -4.65 -2.77
N VAL A 107 -6.06 -4.68 -3.35
CA VAL A 107 -5.90 -4.72 -4.82
C VAL A 107 -5.27 -6.05 -5.20
N HIS A 108 -6.04 -6.85 -5.93
CA HIS A 108 -5.62 -8.17 -6.39
C HIS A 108 -5.22 -8.15 -7.86
N THR A 109 -4.12 -8.84 -8.17
CA THR A 109 -3.70 -9.15 -9.54
C THR A 109 -2.89 -10.43 -9.51
N ASP A 110 -3.10 -11.29 -10.49
CA ASP A 110 -2.41 -12.56 -10.63
C ASP A 110 -0.89 -12.37 -10.74
N ALA A 111 -0.13 -13.28 -10.14
CA ALA A 111 1.32 -13.17 -10.03
C ALA A 111 2.00 -13.00 -11.39
N LYS A 112 1.53 -13.70 -12.44
CA LYS A 112 2.08 -13.60 -13.80
C LYS A 112 1.90 -12.19 -14.39
N ILE A 113 0.70 -11.62 -14.26
CA ILE A 113 0.41 -10.26 -14.73
C ILE A 113 1.23 -9.23 -13.96
N ARG A 114 1.40 -9.41 -12.65
CA ARG A 114 2.23 -8.52 -11.82
C ARG A 114 3.70 -8.58 -12.21
N PHE A 115 4.20 -9.77 -12.53
CA PHE A 115 5.55 -9.93 -13.04
C PHE A 115 5.73 -9.23 -14.39
N GLU A 116 4.81 -9.42 -15.35
CA GLU A 116 4.83 -8.73 -16.66
C GLU A 116 4.83 -7.20 -16.50
N ARG A 117 4.01 -6.67 -15.59
CA ARG A 117 3.98 -5.23 -15.26
C ARG A 117 5.31 -4.74 -14.64
N LEU A 118 5.93 -5.57 -13.80
CA LEU A 118 7.20 -5.27 -13.15
C LEU A 118 8.33 -5.21 -14.19
N VAL A 119 8.43 -6.19 -15.08
CA VAL A 119 9.41 -6.21 -16.17
C VAL A 119 9.22 -4.99 -17.10
N LYS A 120 7.98 -4.69 -17.47
CA LYS A 120 7.66 -3.51 -18.31
C LYS A 120 8.05 -2.19 -17.64
N ARG A 121 7.94 -2.10 -16.31
CA ARG A 121 8.30 -0.92 -15.52
C ARG A 121 9.80 -0.70 -15.47
N GLY A 122 10.61 -1.78 -15.46
CA GLY A 122 12.07 -1.76 -15.60
C GLY A 122 12.82 -0.99 -14.51
N ARG A 123 12.35 -1.01 -13.26
CA ARG A 123 13.06 -0.35 -12.16
C ARG A 123 14.32 -1.12 -11.79
N VAL A 124 15.39 -0.39 -11.44
CA VAL A 124 16.62 -0.99 -10.91
C VAL A 124 16.29 -1.81 -9.66
N GLY A 125 16.78 -3.07 -9.63
CA GLY A 125 16.52 -4.02 -8.54
C GLY A 125 15.23 -4.85 -8.72
N ASP A 126 14.48 -4.68 -9.81
CA ASP A 126 13.39 -5.59 -10.15
C ASP A 126 13.98 -6.93 -10.67
N THR A 127 13.35 -8.05 -10.29
CA THR A 127 13.77 -9.41 -10.67
C THR A 127 13.62 -9.65 -12.17
N GLN A 128 14.50 -10.48 -12.73
CA GLN A 128 14.57 -10.75 -14.16
C GLN A 128 13.77 -12.00 -14.56
N THR A 129 13.54 -12.92 -13.61
CA THR A 129 12.81 -14.17 -13.85
C THR A 129 11.56 -14.24 -12.97
N PHE A 130 10.56 -15.02 -13.41
CA PHE A 130 9.33 -15.22 -12.67
C PHE A 130 9.55 -15.99 -11.37
N GLU A 131 10.47 -16.95 -11.38
CA GLU A 131 10.87 -17.73 -10.21
C GLU A 131 11.48 -16.85 -9.12
N GLU A 132 12.44 -15.99 -9.48
CA GLU A 132 13.03 -15.01 -8.56
C GLU A 132 11.97 -14.05 -8.00
N PHE A 133 11.04 -13.61 -8.84
CA PHE A 133 9.93 -12.76 -8.41
C PHE A 133 9.08 -13.43 -7.32
N LEU A 134 8.71 -14.70 -7.50
CA LEU A 134 7.93 -15.45 -6.51
C LEU A 134 8.72 -15.68 -5.21
N GLU A 135 10.02 -15.97 -5.31
CA GLU A 135 10.89 -16.12 -4.13
C GLU A 135 11.01 -14.82 -3.33
N HIS A 136 11.17 -13.67 -4.02
CA HIS A 136 11.22 -12.37 -3.38
C HIS A 136 9.89 -12.04 -2.68
N GLU A 137 8.75 -12.28 -3.32
CA GLU A 137 7.45 -12.09 -2.69
C GLU A 137 7.28 -12.93 -1.42
N LYS A 138 7.72 -14.19 -1.47
CA LYS A 138 7.66 -15.10 -0.33
C LYS A 138 8.54 -14.63 0.82
N LYS A 139 9.72 -14.09 0.53
CA LYS A 139 10.64 -13.54 1.54
C LYS A 139 10.10 -12.24 2.17
N GLU A 140 9.45 -11.39 1.36
CA GLU A 140 8.90 -10.12 1.84
C GLU A 140 7.66 -10.28 2.71
N ASN A 141 6.87 -11.30 2.45
CA ASN A 141 5.63 -11.55 3.18
C ASN A 141 5.92 -12.39 4.45
N ALA A 142 6.38 -11.71 5.50
CA ALA A 142 6.60 -12.34 6.78
C ALA A 142 5.24 -12.79 7.39
N HIS A 143 5.20 -14.00 7.93
CA HIS A 143 3.98 -14.50 8.55
C HIS A 143 3.72 -13.90 9.93
N GLU A 144 4.77 -13.43 10.61
CA GLU A 144 4.71 -12.89 11.97
C GLU A 144 5.74 -11.76 12.18
N GLY A 145 5.60 -11.05 13.30
CA GLY A 145 6.56 -10.05 13.75
C GLY A 145 6.37 -8.67 13.12
N ALA A 146 7.47 -7.96 12.89
CA ALA A 146 7.50 -6.58 12.41
C ALA A 146 7.76 -6.46 10.89
N GLY A 147 7.98 -7.57 10.19
CA GLY A 147 8.11 -7.61 8.73
C GLY A 147 6.80 -7.27 8.02
N GLN A 148 6.85 -7.15 6.69
CA GLN A 148 5.62 -6.94 5.91
C GLN A 148 4.72 -8.18 5.99
N GLN A 149 3.41 -7.98 6.14
CA GLN A 149 2.39 -9.03 6.25
C GLN A 149 1.26 -8.75 5.25
N LEU A 150 1.61 -8.72 3.97
CA LEU A 150 0.69 -8.31 2.90
C LEU A 150 -0.53 -9.22 2.77
N ASP A 151 -0.37 -10.53 2.93
CA ASP A 151 -1.50 -11.45 2.85
C ASP A 151 -2.52 -11.16 3.96
N LYS A 152 -2.06 -10.94 5.20
CA LYS A 152 -2.94 -10.52 6.30
C LYS A 152 -3.60 -9.15 6.04
N CYS A 153 -2.87 -8.21 5.45
CA CYS A 153 -3.47 -6.92 5.10
C CYS A 153 -4.60 -7.08 4.07
N ILE A 154 -4.42 -7.97 3.09
CA ILE A 154 -5.45 -8.25 2.06
C ILE A 154 -6.67 -8.94 2.71
N GLU A 155 -6.45 -9.88 3.63
CA GLU A 155 -7.52 -10.54 4.39
C GLU A 155 -8.33 -9.56 5.27
N MET A 156 -7.71 -8.49 5.74
CA MET A 156 -8.35 -7.44 6.55
C MET A 156 -9.08 -6.37 5.72
N ALA A 157 -9.01 -6.44 4.38
CA ALA A 157 -9.63 -5.45 3.51
C ALA A 157 -11.17 -5.55 3.54
N ASP A 158 -11.84 -4.39 3.55
CA ASP A 158 -13.30 -4.30 3.53
C ASP A 158 -13.86 -4.74 2.15
N THR A 159 -13.07 -4.56 1.10
CA THR A 159 -13.33 -5.06 -0.26
C THR A 159 -12.03 -5.30 -1.01
N THR A 160 -12.10 -6.06 -2.10
CA THR A 160 -10.97 -6.30 -3.01
C THR A 160 -11.34 -5.95 -4.44
N ILE A 161 -10.55 -5.06 -5.05
CA ILE A 161 -10.64 -4.70 -6.46
C ILE A 161 -9.76 -5.64 -7.27
N ASN A 162 -10.34 -6.28 -8.28
CA ASN A 162 -9.59 -7.09 -9.23
C ASN A 162 -8.98 -6.20 -10.32
N SER A 163 -7.66 -6.24 -10.44
CA SER A 163 -6.90 -5.44 -11.41
C SER A 163 -6.17 -6.33 -12.44
N ASN A 164 -6.74 -7.50 -12.78
CA ASN A 164 -6.22 -8.35 -13.86
C ASN A 164 -6.50 -7.76 -15.26
N GLY A 165 -7.59 -7.03 -15.38
CA GLY A 165 -8.03 -6.38 -16.62
C GLY A 165 -7.42 -5.01 -16.84
N THR A 166 -8.23 -4.11 -17.41
CA THR A 166 -7.82 -2.73 -17.70
C THR A 166 -7.88 -1.85 -16.45
N VAL A 167 -7.20 -0.71 -16.51
CA VAL A 167 -7.25 0.32 -15.44
C VAL A 167 -8.67 0.89 -15.30
N GLU A 168 -9.36 1.05 -16.42
CA GLU A 168 -10.72 1.56 -16.48
C GLU A 168 -11.72 0.65 -15.78
N GLU A 169 -11.59 -0.67 -15.94
CA GLU A 169 -12.40 -1.67 -15.23
C GLU A 169 -12.17 -1.58 -13.71
N ALA A 170 -10.91 -1.57 -13.27
CA ALA A 170 -10.58 -1.43 -11.86
C ALA A 170 -11.09 -0.11 -11.24
N ASN A 171 -11.01 1.00 -11.99
CA ASN A 171 -11.55 2.30 -11.57
C ASN A 171 -13.08 2.27 -11.44
N LYS A 172 -13.78 1.60 -12.38
CA LYS A 172 -15.23 1.43 -12.34
C LYS A 172 -15.67 0.60 -11.13
N ASP A 173 -14.96 -0.47 -10.83
CA ASP A 173 -15.22 -1.31 -9.66
C ASP A 173 -15.03 -0.50 -8.36
N LEU A 174 -13.97 0.32 -8.30
CA LEU A 174 -13.73 1.23 -7.18
C LEU A 174 -14.87 2.24 -7.00
N ASP A 175 -15.33 2.87 -8.08
CA ASP A 175 -16.46 3.83 -8.01
C ASP A 175 -17.76 3.14 -7.61
N SER A 176 -18.04 1.95 -8.14
CA SER A 176 -19.22 1.16 -7.78
C SER A 176 -19.24 0.85 -6.27
N TYR A 177 -18.10 0.46 -5.71
CA TYR A 177 -17.98 0.23 -4.27
C TYR A 177 -18.16 1.52 -3.47
N ARG A 178 -17.49 2.61 -3.85
CA ARG A 178 -17.63 3.91 -3.16
C ARG A 178 -19.06 4.40 -3.13
N ASN A 179 -19.77 4.35 -4.27
CA ASN A 179 -21.17 4.78 -4.36
C ASN A 179 -22.10 3.91 -3.49
N SER A 180 -21.76 2.64 -3.25
CA SER A 180 -22.55 1.78 -2.34
C SER A 180 -22.41 2.14 -0.86
N LEU A 181 -21.40 2.93 -0.50
CA LEU A 181 -21.18 3.41 0.88
C LEU A 181 -21.91 4.72 1.20
N GLU A 182 -22.34 5.44 0.16
CA GLU A 182 -23.03 6.72 0.29
C GLU A 182 -24.56 6.55 0.30
N ASN A 183 -25.05 5.34 0.03
CA ASN A 183 -26.48 4.96 0.06
C ASN A 183 -26.83 4.16 1.31
#